data_a27c91e29e8821bf902dbf39a02195ce
#
_entry.id   a27c91e29e8821bf902dbf39a02195ce
#
_cell.length_a   1.000
_cell.length_b   1.000
_cell.length_c   1.000
_cell.angle_alpha   90.00
_cell.angle_beta   90.00
_cell.angle_gamma   90.00
#
_symmetry.space_group_name_H-M   'P 1'
#
loop_
_entity.id
_entity.type
_entity.pdbx_description
1 polymer ?
#
loop_
_entity_poly.entity_id
_entity_poly.type
_entity_poly.pdbx_seq_one_letter_code
_entity_poly.pdbx_strand_id
1 'polypeptide(L)'
;VITLAPELEGIDSCIDYLIKNNINVQIGHSLADYNCCMKIMNKNKVGFTHLYNAMSGVDHRNPGVLTAALRHAEFAEIICDLHHVDQENIHLANKCIPKLYAITDAISASGMPDGEYDFANTRITKKNGRALIHSDVLAGSVINMHDTFKNLVKINFSLERAVAMTSFNAAQ
;
A
#
# COMPACT_ATOMS: atom_id res chain seq x y z
N VAL A 1 2.96 12.88 -5.27
CA VAL A 1 2.53 11.52 -5.65
C VAL A 1 1.04 11.50 -5.87
N ILE A 2 0.56 10.79 -6.89
CA ILE A 2 -0.88 10.57 -7.14
C ILE A 2 -1.11 9.06 -7.34
N THR A 3 -2.09 8.54 -6.60
CA THR A 3 -2.56 7.15 -6.76
C THR A 3 -3.70 7.12 -7.78
N LEU A 4 -3.67 6.15 -8.69
CA LEU A 4 -4.69 5.95 -9.71
C LEU A 4 -4.85 4.47 -10.07
N ALA A 5 -5.99 4.17 -10.68
CA ALA A 5 -6.31 2.85 -11.22
C ALA A 5 -6.11 2.85 -12.74
N PRO A 6 -5.21 2.02 -13.27
CA PRO A 6 -4.79 2.05 -14.67
C PRO A 6 -5.85 1.59 -15.67
N GLU A 7 -6.90 0.94 -15.21
CA GLU A 7 -8.03 0.46 -16.02
C GLU A 7 -9.09 1.52 -16.29
N LEU A 8 -8.98 2.71 -15.70
CA LEU A 8 -9.97 3.77 -15.89
C LEU A 8 -9.92 4.33 -17.33
N GLU A 9 -11.08 4.63 -17.89
CA GLU A 9 -11.18 5.24 -19.20
C GLU A 9 -10.52 6.62 -19.24
N GLY A 10 -9.73 6.91 -20.28
CA GLY A 10 -9.03 8.18 -20.45
C GLY A 10 -7.79 8.35 -19.56
N ILE A 11 -7.43 7.34 -18.77
CA ILE A 11 -6.32 7.43 -17.81
C ILE A 11 -4.97 7.69 -18.47
N ASP A 12 -4.74 7.20 -19.69
CA ASP A 12 -3.46 7.34 -20.40
C ASP A 12 -3.06 8.82 -20.54
N SER A 13 -3.99 9.70 -20.93
CA SER A 13 -3.73 11.14 -21.07
C SER A 13 -3.43 11.82 -19.73
N CYS A 14 -4.08 11.37 -18.67
CA CYS A 14 -3.80 11.84 -17.30
C CYS A 14 -2.39 11.44 -16.86
N ILE A 15 -2.01 10.18 -17.08
CA ILE A 15 -0.67 9.66 -16.75
C ILE A 15 0.40 10.42 -17.53
N ASP A 16 0.23 10.60 -18.84
CA ASP A 16 1.19 11.34 -19.67
C ASP A 16 1.34 12.79 -19.18
N TYR A 17 0.24 13.44 -18.73
CA TYR A 17 0.29 14.76 -18.13
C TYR A 17 1.05 14.77 -16.79
N LEU A 18 0.79 13.81 -15.91
CA LEU A 18 1.46 13.71 -14.61
C LEU A 18 2.97 13.50 -14.78
N ILE A 19 3.36 12.58 -15.67
CA ILE A 19 4.76 12.30 -15.98
C ILE A 19 5.46 13.57 -16.52
N LYS A 20 4.84 14.26 -17.48
CA LYS A 20 5.38 15.50 -18.07
C LYS A 20 5.60 16.59 -17.01
N ASN A 21 4.82 16.60 -15.94
CA ASN A 21 4.93 17.57 -14.85
C ASN A 21 5.75 17.05 -13.65
N ASN A 22 6.51 15.95 -13.80
CA ASN A 22 7.31 15.34 -12.75
C ASN A 22 6.49 14.95 -11.50
N ILE A 23 5.24 14.53 -11.69
CA ILE A 23 4.39 14.03 -10.62
C ILE A 23 4.50 12.51 -10.60
N ASN A 24 4.95 11.95 -9.48
CA ASN A 24 5.08 10.51 -9.30
C ASN A 24 3.69 9.84 -9.30
N VAL A 25 3.59 8.76 -10.04
CA VAL A 25 2.37 7.95 -10.18
C VAL A 25 2.51 6.67 -9.37
N GLN A 26 1.45 6.32 -8.66
CA GLN A 26 1.30 5.01 -8.01
C GLN A 26 0.03 4.32 -8.48
N ILE A 27 0.09 3.00 -8.63
CA ILE A 27 -1.08 2.15 -8.89
C ILE A 27 -1.65 1.72 -7.53
N GLY A 28 -2.94 1.94 -7.35
CA GLY A 28 -3.66 1.51 -6.15
C GLY A 28 -5.17 1.56 -6.36
N HIS A 29 -5.93 0.90 -5.49
CA HIS A 29 -7.37 0.74 -5.61
C HIS A 29 -7.80 0.28 -7.02
N SER A 30 -7.16 -0.77 -7.51
CA SER A 30 -7.24 -1.18 -8.92
C SER A 30 -7.50 -2.68 -9.05
N LEU A 31 -8.41 -3.03 -9.92
CA LEU A 31 -8.68 -4.40 -10.34
C LEU A 31 -8.08 -4.72 -11.72
N ALA A 32 -7.14 -3.90 -12.19
CA ALA A 32 -6.46 -4.09 -13.46
C ALA A 32 -5.82 -5.48 -13.57
N ASP A 33 -5.71 -5.97 -14.79
CA ASP A 33 -4.88 -7.12 -15.10
C ASP A 33 -3.39 -6.72 -15.19
N TYR A 34 -2.55 -7.73 -15.23
CA TYR A 34 -1.09 -7.56 -15.33
C TYR A 34 -0.68 -6.73 -16.57
N ASN A 35 -1.31 -6.96 -17.72
CA ASN A 35 -0.93 -6.27 -18.96
C ASN A 35 -1.28 -4.78 -18.90
N CYS A 36 -2.39 -4.43 -18.28
CA CYS A 36 -2.78 -3.05 -18.04
C CYS A 36 -1.74 -2.32 -17.17
N CYS A 37 -1.28 -2.94 -16.08
CA CYS A 37 -0.20 -2.39 -15.25
C CYS A 37 1.10 -2.22 -16.05
N MET A 38 1.49 -3.22 -16.84
CA MET A 38 2.72 -3.18 -17.63
C MET A 38 2.73 -2.07 -18.68
N LYS A 39 1.59 -1.69 -19.25
CA LYS A 39 1.52 -0.54 -20.19
C LYS A 39 2.04 0.75 -19.54
N ILE A 40 1.70 0.99 -18.28
CA ILE A 40 2.12 2.19 -17.56
C ILE A 40 3.56 2.04 -17.06
N MET A 41 3.91 0.89 -16.50
CA MET A 41 5.24 0.62 -15.96
C MET A 41 6.33 0.70 -17.05
N ASN A 42 6.01 0.35 -18.29
CA ASN A 42 6.93 0.49 -19.43
C ASN A 42 7.14 1.96 -19.85
N LYS A 43 6.24 2.86 -19.51
CA LYS A 43 6.35 4.29 -19.83
C LYS A 43 7.15 5.05 -18.76
N ASN A 44 7.04 4.65 -17.50
CA ASN A 44 7.65 5.38 -16.37
C ASN A 44 7.89 4.47 -15.16
N LYS A 45 8.70 4.97 -14.21
CA LYS A 45 8.79 4.39 -12.87
C LYS A 45 7.48 4.63 -12.13
N VAL A 46 6.82 3.55 -11.74
CA VAL A 46 5.53 3.57 -11.06
C VAL A 46 5.65 2.86 -9.71
N GLY A 47 5.10 3.46 -8.67
CA GLY A 47 4.96 2.82 -7.37
C GLY A 47 3.63 2.10 -7.21
N PHE A 48 3.43 1.52 -6.03
CA PHE A 48 2.20 0.84 -5.66
C PHE A 48 1.77 1.28 -4.27
N THR A 49 0.53 1.73 -4.16
CA THR A 49 -0.06 2.24 -2.91
C THR A 49 -0.52 1.06 -2.06
N HIS A 50 -0.23 1.08 -0.76
CA HIS A 50 -0.64 0.08 0.25
C HIS A 50 -0.76 -1.35 -0.30
N LEU A 51 0.35 -1.88 -0.78
CA LEU A 51 0.46 -3.20 -1.44
C LEU A 51 -0.40 -4.28 -0.75
N TYR A 52 -1.05 -5.15 -1.51
CA TYR A 52 -2.07 -6.15 -1.16
C TYR A 52 -3.47 -5.61 -0.94
N ASN A 53 -3.64 -4.34 -0.54
CA ASN A 53 -4.95 -3.81 -0.18
C ASN A 53 -5.65 -3.20 -1.40
N ALA A 54 -6.95 -3.47 -1.54
CA ALA A 54 -7.80 -2.96 -2.61
C ALA A 54 -7.19 -3.10 -4.02
N MET A 55 -6.59 -4.25 -4.34
CA MET A 55 -6.01 -4.53 -5.66
C MET A 55 -6.23 -5.98 -6.08
N SER A 56 -6.16 -6.24 -7.41
CA SER A 56 -6.19 -7.59 -7.94
C SER A 56 -4.97 -8.40 -7.49
N GLY A 57 -5.20 -9.64 -7.05
CA GLY A 57 -4.23 -10.49 -6.36
C GLY A 57 -3.26 -11.23 -7.29
N VAL A 58 -2.57 -12.20 -6.67
CA VAL A 58 -1.78 -13.21 -7.39
C VAL A 58 -2.70 -14.36 -7.77
N ASP A 59 -3.03 -14.46 -9.05
CA ASP A 59 -3.73 -15.61 -9.60
C ASP A 59 -2.83 -16.30 -10.62
N HIS A 60 -2.83 -17.64 -10.61
CA HIS A 60 -1.91 -18.43 -11.43
C HIS A 60 -2.25 -18.43 -12.92
N ARG A 61 -3.45 -18.01 -13.31
CA ARG A 61 -3.90 -17.91 -14.71
C ARG A 61 -4.20 -16.47 -15.13
N ASN A 62 -4.69 -15.66 -14.21
CA ASN A 62 -5.11 -14.29 -14.44
C ASN A 62 -4.34 -13.32 -13.53
N PRO A 63 -3.04 -13.10 -13.77
CA PRO A 63 -2.23 -12.25 -12.92
C PRO A 63 -2.72 -10.81 -12.91
N GLY A 64 -2.73 -10.20 -11.74
CA GLY A 64 -3.22 -8.84 -11.52
C GLY A 64 -2.14 -7.84 -11.10
N VAL A 65 -2.60 -6.75 -10.49
CA VAL A 65 -1.76 -5.65 -9.98
C VAL A 65 -0.68 -6.16 -9.03
N LEU A 66 -1.05 -7.03 -8.07
CA LEU A 66 -0.10 -7.55 -7.10
C LEU A 66 1.02 -8.37 -7.76
N THR A 67 0.70 -9.15 -8.80
CA THR A 67 1.72 -9.88 -9.57
C THR A 67 2.67 -8.92 -10.28
N ALA A 68 2.15 -7.85 -10.90
CA ALA A 68 2.97 -6.83 -11.56
C ALA A 68 3.90 -6.15 -10.56
N ALA A 69 3.37 -5.78 -9.38
CA ALA A 69 4.15 -5.17 -8.32
C ALA A 69 5.27 -6.08 -7.81
N LEU A 70 4.94 -7.29 -7.36
CA LEU A 70 5.93 -8.22 -6.80
C LEU A 70 7.04 -8.60 -7.80
N ARG A 71 6.72 -8.62 -9.09
CA ARG A 71 7.69 -9.00 -10.13
C ARG A 71 8.58 -7.85 -10.59
N HIS A 72 8.07 -6.62 -10.63
CA HIS A 72 8.73 -5.53 -11.37
C HIS A 72 8.89 -4.23 -10.60
N ALA A 73 8.21 -4.05 -9.45
CA ALA A 73 8.29 -2.79 -8.73
C ALA A 73 9.70 -2.56 -8.17
N GLU A 74 10.23 -1.36 -8.37
CA GLU A 74 11.42 -0.88 -7.67
C GLU A 74 11.06 -0.45 -6.23
N PHE A 75 9.88 0.15 -6.07
CA PHE A 75 9.37 0.64 -4.78
C PHE A 75 7.85 0.43 -4.66
N ALA A 76 7.38 0.20 -3.45
CA ALA A 76 5.96 0.12 -3.12
C ALA A 76 5.74 0.44 -1.63
N GLU A 77 4.54 0.89 -1.34
CA GLU A 77 4.04 1.11 0.02
C GLU A 77 3.49 -0.17 0.63
N ILE A 78 3.65 -0.35 1.93
CA ILE A 78 3.04 -1.46 2.66
C ILE A 78 2.62 -1.03 4.07
N ILE A 79 1.44 -1.49 4.53
CA ILE A 79 0.94 -1.26 5.88
C ILE A 79 1.43 -2.41 6.76
N CYS A 80 2.21 -2.11 7.81
CA CYS A 80 2.80 -3.12 8.68
C CYS A 80 2.17 -3.12 10.09
N ASP A 81 0.84 -2.98 10.15
CA ASP A 81 0.07 -3.09 11.40
C ASP A 81 -0.25 -4.55 11.79
N LEU A 82 0.10 -5.52 10.95
CA LEU A 82 -0.18 -6.96 11.08
C LEU A 82 -1.69 -7.31 11.09
N HIS A 83 -2.52 -6.39 10.59
CA HIS A 83 -3.95 -6.58 10.39
C HIS A 83 -4.33 -6.47 8.91
N HIS A 84 -3.75 -5.50 8.20
CA HIS A 84 -3.94 -5.31 6.75
C HIS A 84 -3.14 -6.33 5.94
N VAL A 85 -1.95 -6.66 6.39
CA VAL A 85 -1.04 -7.60 5.71
C VAL A 85 -0.46 -8.57 6.74
N ASP A 86 -0.59 -9.85 6.45
CA ASP A 86 0.04 -10.90 7.25
C ASP A 86 1.57 -10.80 7.18
N GLN A 87 2.24 -11.17 8.28
CA GLN A 87 3.70 -11.08 8.38
C GLN A 87 4.44 -11.82 7.26
N GLU A 88 3.94 -12.98 6.82
CA GLU A 88 4.60 -13.75 5.74
C GLU A 88 4.51 -13.04 4.39
N ASN A 89 3.42 -12.32 4.15
CA ASN A 89 3.26 -11.48 2.97
C ASN A 89 4.15 -10.22 3.02
N ILE A 90 4.40 -9.65 4.22
CA ILE A 90 5.36 -8.57 4.39
C ILE A 90 6.78 -9.07 4.05
N HIS A 91 7.15 -10.27 4.53
CA HIS A 91 8.43 -10.89 4.18
C HIS A 91 8.54 -11.21 2.70
N LEU A 92 7.47 -11.71 2.06
CA LEU A 92 7.45 -11.98 0.62
C LEU A 92 7.65 -10.68 -0.18
N ALA A 93 6.89 -9.65 0.13
CA ALA A 93 7.03 -8.34 -0.52
C ALA A 93 8.46 -7.79 -0.37
N ASN A 94 9.04 -7.91 0.82
CA ASN A 94 10.41 -7.47 1.08
C ASN A 94 11.47 -8.23 0.26
N LYS A 95 11.25 -9.50 -0.06
CA LYS A 95 12.12 -10.27 -0.94
C LYS A 95 12.01 -9.85 -2.40
N CYS A 96 10.82 -9.43 -2.81
CA CYS A 96 10.51 -9.09 -4.20
C CYS A 96 10.84 -7.63 -4.54
N ILE A 97 10.62 -6.69 -3.61
CA ILE A 97 10.67 -5.25 -3.88
C ILE A 97 11.85 -4.61 -3.13
N PRO A 98 12.88 -4.14 -3.86
CA PRO A 98 14.11 -3.62 -3.25
C PRO A 98 13.88 -2.44 -2.31
N LYS A 99 13.05 -1.48 -2.73
CA LYS A 99 12.73 -0.26 -1.98
C LYS A 99 11.31 -0.29 -1.42
N LEU A 100 10.92 -1.44 -0.82
CA LEU A 100 9.68 -1.52 -0.05
C LEU A 100 9.75 -0.57 1.13
N TYR A 101 8.71 0.28 1.33
CA TYR A 101 8.63 1.19 2.45
C TYR A 101 7.28 1.12 3.15
N ALA A 102 7.33 1.29 4.46
CA ALA A 102 6.15 1.22 5.30
C ALA A 102 5.42 2.57 5.32
N ILE A 103 4.11 2.50 5.25
CA ILE A 103 3.20 3.63 5.49
C ILE A 103 2.27 3.27 6.63
N THR A 104 1.68 4.27 7.24
CA THR A 104 0.65 4.06 8.26
C THR A 104 -0.73 3.85 7.64
N ASP A 105 -1.05 4.56 6.59
CA ASP A 105 -2.43 4.67 6.09
C ASP A 105 -3.43 5.00 7.22
N ALA A 106 -2.98 5.86 8.15
CA ALA A 106 -3.68 6.13 9.39
C ALA A 106 -4.85 7.10 9.17
N ILE A 107 -6.01 6.70 9.68
CA ILE A 107 -7.21 7.52 9.65
C ILE A 107 -7.33 8.41 10.91
N SER A 108 -8.33 9.28 10.94
CA SER A 108 -8.56 10.24 12.03
C SER A 108 -8.72 9.63 13.43
N ALA A 109 -9.11 8.35 13.53
CA ALA A 109 -9.19 7.60 14.78
C ALA A 109 -7.84 7.15 15.34
N SER A 110 -6.73 7.34 14.61
CA SER A 110 -5.39 7.03 15.12
C SER A 110 -5.06 7.90 16.33
N GLY A 111 -4.49 7.29 17.36
CA GLY A 111 -4.19 7.97 18.63
C GLY A 111 -5.39 8.20 19.56
N MET A 112 -6.62 7.94 19.10
CA MET A 112 -7.83 8.09 19.90
C MET A 112 -8.11 6.83 20.74
N PRO A 113 -8.91 6.89 21.83
CA PRO A 113 -9.39 5.70 22.55
C PRO A 113 -10.20 4.75 21.65
N ASP A 114 -10.47 3.54 22.13
CA ASP A 114 -11.46 2.65 21.48
C ASP A 114 -12.86 3.31 21.55
N GLY A 115 -13.63 3.21 20.46
CA GLY A 115 -14.92 3.89 20.33
C GLY A 115 -15.39 4.00 18.88
N GLU A 116 -16.47 4.74 18.69
CA GLU A 116 -17.04 5.05 17.38
C GLU A 116 -16.59 6.42 16.89
N TYR A 117 -16.28 6.53 15.60
CA TYR A 117 -15.79 7.75 14.96
C TYR A 117 -16.42 7.95 13.60
N ASP A 118 -16.59 9.21 13.20
CA ASP A 118 -16.99 9.53 11.83
C ASP A 118 -15.77 9.45 10.90
N PHE A 119 -15.92 8.77 9.77
CA PHE A 119 -14.91 8.62 8.74
C PHE A 119 -15.54 8.78 7.35
N ALA A 120 -15.17 9.83 6.64
CA ALA A 120 -15.79 10.24 5.39
C ALA A 120 -17.32 10.32 5.56
N ASN A 121 -18.10 9.52 4.81
CA ASN A 121 -19.57 9.49 4.87
C ASN A 121 -20.12 8.29 5.68
N THR A 122 -19.30 7.67 6.52
CA THR A 122 -19.70 6.48 7.30
C THR A 122 -19.17 6.55 8.73
N ARG A 123 -19.64 5.65 9.58
CA ARG A 123 -19.10 5.43 10.92
C ARG A 123 -18.18 4.22 10.93
N ILE A 124 -17.12 4.33 11.71
CA ILE A 124 -16.19 3.24 11.99
C ILE A 124 -16.18 2.96 13.49
N THR A 125 -15.90 1.71 13.84
CA THR A 125 -15.60 1.30 15.20
C THR A 125 -14.11 1.02 15.34
N LYS A 126 -13.43 1.81 16.20
CA LYS A 126 -12.06 1.50 16.61
C LYS A 126 -12.08 0.57 17.80
N LYS A 127 -11.44 -0.58 17.67
CA LYS A 127 -11.32 -1.56 18.76
C LYS A 127 -10.07 -2.43 18.59
N ASN A 128 -9.30 -2.58 19.65
CA ASN A 128 -8.12 -3.46 19.68
C ASN A 128 -7.13 -3.19 18.53
N GLY A 129 -6.82 -1.93 18.24
CA GLY A 129 -5.88 -1.55 17.20
C GLY A 129 -6.39 -1.68 15.76
N ARG A 130 -7.69 -1.89 15.56
CA ARG A 130 -8.35 -1.96 14.25
C ARG A 130 -9.42 -0.87 14.15
N ALA A 131 -9.62 -0.35 12.96
CA ALA A 131 -10.77 0.49 12.62
C ALA A 131 -11.60 -0.21 11.57
N LEU A 132 -12.85 -0.49 11.90
CA LEU A 132 -13.74 -1.35 11.10
C LEU A 132 -14.98 -0.57 10.63
N ILE A 133 -15.31 -0.74 9.36
CA ILE A 133 -16.61 -0.38 8.79
C ILE A 133 -17.50 -1.63 8.88
N HIS A 134 -18.73 -1.49 9.38
CA HIS A 134 -19.71 -2.60 9.44
C HIS A 134 -19.17 -3.92 10.00
N SER A 135 -18.43 -3.88 11.10
CA SER A 135 -17.87 -5.02 11.87
C SER A 135 -16.67 -5.77 11.27
N ASP A 136 -16.47 -5.80 9.95
CA ASP A 136 -15.50 -6.74 9.34
C ASP A 136 -14.54 -6.12 8.32
N VAL A 137 -14.82 -4.93 7.79
CA VAL A 137 -13.99 -4.30 6.75
C VAL A 137 -13.08 -3.25 7.38
N LEU A 138 -11.77 -3.39 7.19
CA LEU A 138 -10.80 -2.39 7.61
C LEU A 138 -11.00 -1.08 6.84
N ALA A 139 -11.03 0.04 7.57
CA ALA A 139 -11.26 1.39 7.03
C ALA A 139 -9.97 2.19 6.81
N GLY A 140 -8.85 1.54 6.88
CA GLY A 140 -7.52 2.10 7.03
C GLY A 140 -6.95 1.80 8.41
N SER A 141 -5.70 2.19 8.66
CA SER A 141 -5.04 1.81 9.91
C SER A 141 -5.24 2.84 11.03
N VAL A 142 -4.91 2.43 12.23
CA VAL A 142 -4.79 3.31 13.40
C VAL A 142 -3.38 3.27 14.01
N ILE A 143 -2.43 2.66 13.27
CA ILE A 143 -1.05 2.55 13.68
C ILE A 143 -0.29 3.86 13.47
N ASN A 144 0.74 4.11 14.26
CA ASN A 144 1.73 5.15 14.01
C ASN A 144 3.05 4.54 13.50
N MET A 145 3.96 5.37 12.99
CA MET A 145 5.21 4.89 12.41
C MET A 145 6.15 4.24 13.45
N HIS A 146 6.11 4.67 14.71
CA HIS A 146 6.89 4.04 15.78
C HIS A 146 6.45 2.60 16.05
N ASP A 147 5.14 2.34 16.10
CA ASP A 147 4.62 1.00 16.30
C ASP A 147 4.77 0.14 15.04
N THR A 148 4.71 0.74 13.86
CA THR A 148 5.10 0.11 12.59
C THR A 148 6.54 -0.41 12.65
N PHE A 149 7.49 0.41 13.09
CA PHE A 149 8.88 0.00 13.29
C PHE A 149 9.01 -1.16 14.29
N LYS A 150 8.32 -1.08 15.44
CA LYS A 150 8.31 -2.18 16.43
C LYS A 150 7.76 -3.48 15.85
N ASN A 151 6.70 -3.40 15.06
CA ASN A 151 6.11 -4.57 14.41
C ASN A 151 7.11 -5.23 13.46
N LEU A 152 7.82 -4.45 12.64
CA LEU A 152 8.85 -4.98 11.75
C LEU A 152 9.95 -5.72 12.52
N VAL A 153 10.45 -5.13 13.62
CA VAL A 153 11.44 -5.79 14.49
C VAL A 153 10.86 -7.06 15.13
N LYS A 154 9.62 -7.01 15.61
CA LYS A 154 8.93 -8.16 16.22
C LYS A 154 8.78 -9.35 15.26
N ILE A 155 8.60 -9.08 13.98
CA ILE A 155 8.52 -10.13 12.93
C ILE A 155 9.88 -10.44 12.29
N ASN A 156 10.97 -10.18 13.01
CA ASN A 156 12.35 -10.54 12.70
C ASN A 156 13.00 -9.82 11.51
N PHE A 157 12.58 -8.59 11.17
CA PHE A 157 13.40 -7.74 10.32
C PHE A 157 14.62 -7.22 11.09
N SER A 158 15.77 -7.10 10.42
CA SER A 158 16.94 -6.44 11.02
C SER A 158 16.64 -4.97 11.30
N LEU A 159 17.33 -4.38 12.28
CA LEU A 159 17.16 -2.95 12.62
C LEU A 159 17.42 -2.06 11.40
N GLU A 160 18.48 -2.36 10.62
CA GLU A 160 18.83 -1.61 9.42
C GLU A 160 17.69 -1.67 8.40
N ARG A 161 17.09 -2.86 8.19
CA ARG A 161 15.99 -3.01 7.23
C ARG A 161 14.73 -2.32 7.74
N ALA A 162 14.40 -2.43 9.02
CA ALA A 162 13.27 -1.73 9.63
C ALA A 162 13.41 -0.21 9.50
N VAL A 163 14.60 0.35 9.75
CA VAL A 163 14.90 1.78 9.53
C VAL A 163 14.77 2.14 8.05
N ALA A 164 15.32 1.34 7.15
CA ALA A 164 15.21 1.59 5.71
C ALA A 164 13.75 1.64 5.27
N MET A 165 12.92 0.70 5.73
CA MET A 165 11.49 0.65 5.38
C MET A 165 10.68 1.79 5.99
N THR A 166 10.99 2.25 7.20
CA THR A 166 10.19 3.28 7.89
C THR A 166 10.64 4.71 7.64
N SER A 167 11.76 4.93 6.93
CA SER A 167 12.26 6.28 6.64
C SER A 167 13.02 6.39 5.31
N PHE A 168 14.17 5.71 5.17
CA PHE A 168 15.11 5.93 4.08
C PHE A 168 14.54 5.64 2.70
N ASN A 169 13.83 4.51 2.54
CA ASN A 169 13.28 4.12 1.23
C ASN A 169 12.19 5.08 0.73
N ALA A 170 11.40 5.66 1.64
CA ALA A 170 10.37 6.64 1.29
C ALA A 170 10.95 8.00 0.86
N ALA A 171 12.20 8.31 1.24
CA ALA A 171 12.88 9.56 0.94
C ALA A 171 13.64 9.54 -0.40
N GLN A 172 13.73 8.41 -1.08
CA GLN A 172 14.39 8.24 -2.39
C GLN A 172 13.43 8.48 -3.56
#